data_6f029dce4a393467473c6204312f4a4c
#
_entry.id   6f029dce4a393467473c6204312f4a4c
#
_cell.length_a   1.000
_cell.length_b   1.000
_cell.length_c   1.000
_cell.angle_alpha   90.00
_cell.angle_beta   90.00
_cell.angle_gamma   90.00
#
_symmetry.space_group_name_H-M   'P 1'
#
loop_
_entity.id
_entity.type
_entity.pdbx_description
1 polymer ?
#
loop_
_entity_poly.entity_id
_entity_poly.type
_entity_poly.pdbx_seq_one_letter_code
_entity_poly.pdbx_strand_id
1 'polypeptide(L)'
;MTASLNVLLPAPLTGRGPSYTCGMLARSMHGPELSVTVFVPRTRGFSIAPAQVHEALPFWLKRVPYRLINAYGDRKTESDFLDEMRLRRNGSACAYVWPDTSLATVRALRDAGVTVFREMINCHRGTAKIILDEAYKRTGLPPLHSIDDRSVENEQRVLQAVDQVFCPNACVESSLLEHGVERHKLLPASYGWDPARFKGDSKLLPPDDGLTVVFAGTICTRKGAHLLLDYWARSKVRGRLVFAGAIEPCIREKWGSLLARDDVQVMDYVSDVGGLYRSADVFAFPTLEEGGPQVTYEAAGCGLPAITTPMGAGRITRHDREGFVLDPYDDKGWISALQMMAEDRSKRQAMADAAREHADAFQWTDVAKRRRQQILDHMSGATPERNRTPLEALV
;
A
#
# COMPACT_ATOMS: atom_id res chain seq x y z
N MET A 1 22.32 -16.92 17.83
CA MET A 1 22.02 -17.42 16.47
C MET A 1 21.24 -16.35 15.74
N THR A 2 21.54 -16.09 14.48
CA THR A 2 20.79 -15.15 13.66
C THR A 2 19.42 -15.73 13.34
N ALA A 3 18.33 -14.99 13.62
CA ALA A 3 16.98 -15.41 13.26
C ALA A 3 16.83 -15.41 11.73
N SER A 4 15.93 -16.24 11.20
CA SER A 4 15.68 -16.37 9.77
C SER A 4 14.22 -16.05 9.43
N LEU A 5 14.00 -15.04 8.61
CA LEU A 5 12.69 -14.69 8.05
C LEU A 5 12.62 -15.15 6.61
N ASN A 6 11.75 -16.11 6.35
CA ASN A 6 11.45 -16.58 5.00
C ASN A 6 10.14 -15.94 4.52
N VAL A 7 10.22 -15.16 3.46
CA VAL A 7 9.11 -14.39 2.91
C VAL A 7 8.57 -15.12 1.69
N LEU A 8 7.28 -15.43 1.67
CA LEU A 8 6.59 -16.02 0.53
C LEU A 8 5.77 -14.96 -0.19
N LEU A 9 6.17 -14.61 -1.39
CA LEU A 9 5.42 -13.75 -2.30
C LEU A 9 5.02 -14.56 -3.55
N PRO A 10 3.78 -15.07 -3.63
CA PRO A 10 3.31 -15.83 -4.80
C PRO A 10 3.00 -14.90 -5.98
N ALA A 11 3.97 -14.10 -6.39
CA ALA A 11 3.91 -13.17 -7.49
C ALA A 11 5.33 -12.79 -7.96
N PRO A 12 5.54 -12.40 -9.23
CA PRO A 12 6.84 -11.94 -9.70
C PRO A 12 7.35 -10.71 -8.95
N LEU A 13 8.63 -10.71 -8.60
CA LEU A 13 9.28 -9.56 -7.96
C LEU A 13 9.70 -8.56 -9.05
N THR A 14 8.85 -7.54 -9.25
CA THR A 14 9.00 -6.58 -10.37
C THR A 14 9.31 -5.15 -9.93
N GLY A 15 9.33 -4.88 -8.62
CA GLY A 15 9.50 -3.52 -8.09
C GLY A 15 8.30 -2.60 -8.35
N ARG A 16 7.09 -3.18 -8.52
CA ARG A 16 5.84 -2.43 -8.72
C ARG A 16 4.74 -2.97 -7.80
N GLY A 17 3.89 -2.07 -7.28
CA GLY A 17 2.78 -2.44 -6.41
C GLY A 17 3.24 -3.27 -5.20
N PRO A 18 2.50 -4.33 -4.80
CA PRO A 18 2.85 -5.13 -3.62
C PRO A 18 4.25 -5.74 -3.67
N SER A 19 4.77 -6.07 -4.86
CA SER A 19 6.12 -6.63 -4.99
C SER A 19 7.22 -5.61 -4.67
N TYR A 20 6.98 -4.31 -4.93
CA TYR A 20 7.87 -3.24 -4.50
C TYR A 20 7.91 -3.15 -2.97
N THR A 21 6.76 -3.09 -2.33
CA THR A 21 6.65 -3.03 -0.86
C THR A 21 7.31 -4.23 -0.19
N CYS A 22 7.03 -5.44 -0.68
CA CYS A 22 7.66 -6.67 -0.21
C CYS A 22 9.19 -6.59 -0.31
N GLY A 23 9.69 -6.17 -1.46
CA GLY A 23 11.13 -6.05 -1.70
C GLY A 23 11.82 -5.00 -0.85
N MET A 24 11.20 -3.82 -0.65
CA MET A 24 11.75 -2.76 0.20
C MET A 24 11.78 -3.17 1.66
N LEU A 25 10.74 -3.83 2.15
CA LEU A 25 10.72 -4.40 3.50
C LEU A 25 11.79 -5.47 3.67
N ALA A 26 11.86 -6.44 2.76
CA ALA A 26 12.85 -7.52 2.83
C ALA A 26 14.28 -6.98 2.82
N ARG A 27 14.59 -6.07 1.89
CA ARG A 27 15.89 -5.40 1.79
C ARG A 27 16.29 -4.70 3.07
N SER A 28 15.35 -3.96 3.67
CA SER A 28 15.63 -3.09 4.82
C SER A 28 15.54 -3.83 6.16
N MET A 29 14.85 -4.97 6.24
CA MET A 29 14.83 -5.83 7.43
C MET A 29 16.07 -6.73 7.52
N HIS A 30 16.72 -7.06 6.38
CA HIS A 30 17.88 -7.94 6.38
C HIS A 30 19.06 -7.29 7.12
N GLY A 31 19.69 -8.07 7.99
CA GLY A 31 20.83 -7.61 8.78
C GLY A 31 21.40 -8.69 9.70
N PRO A 32 22.32 -8.32 10.61
CA PRO A 32 23.01 -9.27 11.48
C PRO A 32 22.08 -10.09 12.39
N GLU A 33 20.97 -9.49 12.81
CA GLU A 33 20.00 -10.11 13.74
C GLU A 33 18.96 -10.95 13.02
N LEU A 34 18.61 -10.58 11.76
CA LEU A 34 17.57 -11.21 10.97
C LEU A 34 18.02 -11.42 9.52
N SER A 35 18.25 -12.66 9.14
CA SER A 35 18.49 -13.03 7.75
C SER A 35 17.16 -13.13 7.01
N VAL A 36 17.04 -12.46 5.86
CA VAL A 36 15.80 -12.45 5.08
C VAL A 36 16.01 -13.09 3.72
N THR A 37 15.16 -14.07 3.38
CA THR A 37 15.09 -14.72 2.06
C THR A 37 13.68 -14.58 1.51
N VAL A 38 13.54 -14.12 0.27
CA VAL A 38 12.24 -13.95 -0.41
C VAL A 38 12.07 -15.02 -1.48
N PHE A 39 11.00 -15.79 -1.38
CA PHE A 39 10.61 -16.82 -2.34
C PHE A 39 9.60 -16.24 -3.31
N VAL A 40 9.94 -16.28 -4.59
CA VAL A 40 9.14 -15.71 -5.69
C VAL A 40 9.17 -16.65 -6.90
N PRO A 41 8.16 -16.58 -7.78
CA PRO A 41 8.22 -17.33 -9.03
C PRO A 41 9.43 -16.90 -9.90
N ARG A 42 9.67 -15.61 -10.00
CA ARG A 42 10.83 -15.01 -10.73
C ARG A 42 11.04 -13.56 -10.34
N THR A 43 12.23 -13.03 -10.64
CA THR A 43 12.53 -11.59 -10.55
C THR A 43 12.48 -10.94 -11.93
N ARG A 44 12.25 -9.63 -11.99
CA ARG A 44 12.33 -8.84 -13.22
C ARG A 44 12.76 -7.40 -12.92
N GLY A 45 14.07 -7.14 -13.07
CA GLY A 45 14.63 -5.78 -13.04
C GLY A 45 14.57 -5.06 -11.69
N PHE A 46 14.37 -5.80 -10.59
CA PHE A 46 14.33 -5.23 -9.23
C PHE A 46 15.21 -6.05 -8.28
N SER A 47 16.22 -5.39 -7.71
CA SER A 47 17.14 -5.99 -6.73
C SER A 47 16.76 -5.62 -5.31
N ILE A 48 16.79 -6.62 -4.44
CA ILE A 48 16.54 -6.44 -2.99
C ILE A 48 17.78 -6.74 -2.14
N ALA A 49 18.97 -6.72 -2.77
CA ALA A 49 20.20 -6.90 -2.00
C ALA A 49 20.27 -5.87 -0.82
N PRO A 50 20.72 -6.29 0.38
CA PRO A 50 21.40 -7.54 0.70
C PRO A 50 20.49 -8.75 1.01
N ALA A 51 19.16 -8.60 1.06
CA ALA A 51 18.27 -9.76 1.23
C ALA A 51 18.42 -10.75 0.07
N GLN A 52 18.20 -12.03 0.36
CA GLN A 52 18.33 -13.11 -0.61
C GLN A 52 17.02 -13.33 -1.37
N VAL A 53 17.12 -13.85 -2.59
CA VAL A 53 15.95 -14.22 -3.42
C VAL A 53 16.10 -15.67 -3.86
N HIS A 54 15.05 -16.44 -3.65
CA HIS A 54 14.86 -17.77 -4.24
C HIS A 54 13.84 -17.66 -5.38
N GLU A 55 14.27 -17.95 -6.59
CA GLU A 55 13.40 -17.98 -7.78
C GLU A 55 12.98 -19.42 -8.09
N ALA A 56 11.68 -19.72 -7.97
CA ALA A 56 11.17 -21.07 -8.14
C ALA A 56 11.09 -21.54 -9.60
N LEU A 57 10.90 -20.60 -10.55
CA LEU A 57 10.80 -20.97 -11.96
C LEU A 57 12.16 -21.26 -12.59
N PRO A 58 12.30 -22.37 -13.33
CA PRO A 58 13.49 -22.66 -14.08
C PRO A 58 13.75 -21.60 -15.17
N PHE A 59 15.03 -21.43 -15.54
CA PHE A 59 15.48 -20.35 -16.44
C PHE A 59 14.69 -20.24 -17.75
N TRP A 60 14.34 -21.37 -18.37
CA TRP A 60 13.60 -21.40 -19.64
C TRP A 60 12.15 -20.92 -19.51
N LEU A 61 11.49 -21.06 -18.36
CA LEU A 61 10.16 -20.52 -18.10
C LEU A 61 10.16 -19.02 -17.79
N LYS A 62 11.29 -18.44 -17.43
CA LYS A 62 11.36 -17.00 -17.10
C LYS A 62 11.05 -16.10 -18.32
N ARG A 63 11.15 -16.61 -19.55
CA ARG A 63 10.83 -15.91 -20.80
C ARG A 63 9.34 -15.98 -21.16
N VAL A 64 8.61 -16.93 -20.61
CA VAL A 64 7.16 -17.09 -20.89
C VAL A 64 6.39 -15.96 -20.19
N PRO A 65 5.37 -15.34 -20.84
CA PRO A 65 4.50 -14.37 -20.18
C PRO A 65 3.86 -14.98 -18.91
N TYR A 66 4.03 -14.31 -17.77
CA TYR A 66 3.66 -14.90 -16.46
C TYR A 66 2.18 -15.27 -16.39
N ARG A 67 1.30 -14.47 -17.00
CA ARG A 67 -0.14 -14.75 -17.09
C ARG A 67 -0.51 -16.15 -17.63
N LEU A 68 0.38 -16.77 -18.39
CA LEU A 68 0.16 -18.11 -18.96
C LEU A 68 0.65 -19.24 -18.04
N ILE A 69 1.49 -18.94 -17.06
CA ILE A 69 2.13 -19.92 -16.17
C ILE A 69 1.97 -19.58 -14.70
N ASN A 70 1.15 -18.59 -14.33
CA ASN A 70 0.99 -18.12 -12.96
C ASN A 70 0.61 -19.25 -12.01
N ALA A 71 -0.41 -20.05 -12.33
CA ALA A 71 -0.86 -21.15 -11.48
C ALA A 71 0.22 -22.22 -11.23
N TYR A 72 1.13 -22.45 -12.18
CA TYR A 72 2.29 -23.31 -12.00
C TYR A 72 3.36 -22.61 -11.17
N GLY A 73 3.67 -21.35 -11.50
CA GLY A 73 4.68 -20.56 -10.82
C GLY A 73 4.38 -20.37 -9.33
N ASP A 74 3.13 -20.03 -9.00
CA ASP A 74 2.70 -19.81 -7.62
C ASP A 74 2.79 -21.12 -6.80
N ARG A 75 2.26 -22.22 -7.34
CA ARG A 75 2.34 -23.54 -6.69
C ARG A 75 3.79 -24.03 -6.48
N LYS A 76 4.65 -23.81 -7.51
CA LYS A 76 6.07 -24.20 -7.41
C LYS A 76 6.78 -23.37 -6.34
N THR A 77 6.48 -22.07 -6.25
CA THR A 77 7.04 -21.17 -5.24
C THR A 77 6.63 -21.60 -3.83
N GLU A 78 5.35 -21.94 -3.62
CA GLU A 78 4.85 -22.43 -2.34
C GLU A 78 5.50 -23.77 -1.97
N SER A 79 5.69 -24.68 -2.95
CA SER A 79 6.37 -25.96 -2.72
C SER A 79 7.81 -25.77 -2.27
N ASP A 80 8.59 -24.96 -3.00
CA ASP A 80 9.99 -24.70 -2.65
C ASP A 80 10.13 -24.03 -1.29
N PHE A 81 9.20 -23.11 -1.00
CA PHE A 81 9.11 -22.44 0.30
C PHE A 81 8.86 -23.45 1.45
N LEU A 82 7.91 -24.37 1.29
CA LEU A 82 7.61 -25.40 2.29
C LEU A 82 8.78 -26.36 2.49
N ASP A 83 9.47 -26.72 1.42
CA ASP A 83 10.65 -27.61 1.51
C ASP A 83 11.78 -26.93 2.29
N GLU A 84 12.03 -25.64 2.06
CA GLU A 84 13.00 -24.88 2.84
C GLU A 84 12.60 -24.78 4.31
N MET A 85 11.31 -24.50 4.60
CA MET A 85 10.83 -24.40 5.99
C MET A 85 10.92 -25.73 6.75
N ARG A 86 10.78 -26.87 6.05
CA ARG A 86 10.97 -28.20 6.63
C ARG A 86 12.43 -28.47 7.02
N LEU A 87 13.38 -27.96 6.27
CA LEU A 87 14.80 -28.09 6.56
C LEU A 87 15.23 -27.26 7.78
N ARG A 88 14.52 -26.18 8.09
CA ARG A 88 14.86 -25.22 9.16
C ARG A 88 14.03 -25.39 10.44
N ARG A 89 13.61 -26.60 10.78
CA ARG A 89 12.74 -26.91 11.95
C ARG A 89 13.34 -26.65 13.36
N ASN A 90 14.40 -25.89 13.47
CA ASN A 90 15.13 -25.65 14.72
C ASN A 90 14.64 -24.45 15.55
N GLY A 91 13.43 -23.93 15.30
CA GLY A 91 12.83 -22.84 16.08
C GLY A 91 13.40 -21.44 15.81
N SER A 92 14.44 -21.32 14.98
CA SER A 92 15.07 -20.03 14.64
C SER A 92 14.52 -19.41 13.35
N ALA A 93 13.56 -20.06 12.68
CA ALA A 93 12.98 -19.60 11.42
C ALA A 93 11.49 -19.29 11.58
N CYS A 94 11.03 -18.22 10.96
CA CYS A 94 9.62 -17.85 10.82
C CYS A 94 9.24 -17.62 9.36
N ALA A 95 7.96 -17.71 9.07
CA ALA A 95 7.37 -17.49 7.77
C ALA A 95 6.66 -16.13 7.72
N TYR A 96 6.83 -15.41 6.63
CA TYR A 96 6.11 -14.16 6.36
C TYR A 96 5.39 -14.28 5.02
N VAL A 97 4.08 -14.51 5.06
CA VAL A 97 3.27 -14.78 3.88
C VAL A 97 2.56 -13.52 3.37
N TRP A 98 2.58 -13.36 2.08
CA TRP A 98 1.89 -12.28 1.37
C TRP A 98 0.53 -12.76 0.84
N PRO A 99 -0.37 -11.85 0.42
CA PRO A 99 -1.64 -12.21 -0.19
C PRO A 99 -1.49 -13.25 -1.31
N ASP A 100 -2.56 -14.01 -1.52
CA ASP A 100 -2.65 -15.13 -2.47
C ASP A 100 -1.84 -16.39 -2.09
N THR A 101 -1.17 -16.40 -0.91
CA THR A 101 -0.66 -17.63 -0.31
C THR A 101 -1.82 -18.56 0.02
N SER A 102 -1.72 -19.83 -0.39
CA SER A 102 -2.78 -20.81 -0.21
C SER A 102 -3.01 -21.17 1.26
N LEU A 103 -4.26 -21.45 1.63
CA LEU A 103 -4.60 -21.96 2.96
C LEU A 103 -3.87 -23.28 3.29
N ALA A 104 -3.63 -24.11 2.26
CA ALA A 104 -2.90 -25.37 2.43
C ALA A 104 -1.46 -25.12 2.89
N THR A 105 -0.77 -24.15 2.30
CA THR A 105 0.58 -23.75 2.69
C THR A 105 0.62 -23.20 4.12
N VAL A 106 -0.32 -22.30 4.47
CA VAL A 106 -0.39 -21.75 5.84
C VAL A 106 -0.63 -22.85 6.88
N ARG A 107 -1.53 -23.81 6.60
CA ARG A 107 -1.78 -24.94 7.48
C ARG A 107 -0.55 -25.85 7.63
N ALA A 108 0.14 -26.15 6.53
CA ALA A 108 1.35 -26.96 6.56
C ALA A 108 2.46 -26.33 7.41
N LEU A 109 2.60 -24.99 7.37
CA LEU A 109 3.53 -24.25 8.24
C LEU A 109 3.14 -24.36 9.72
N ARG A 110 1.86 -24.15 10.04
CA ARG A 110 1.33 -24.25 11.38
C ARG A 110 1.50 -25.67 11.96
N ASP A 111 1.17 -26.70 11.18
CA ASP A 111 1.30 -28.10 11.57
C ASP A 111 2.77 -28.47 11.80
N ALA A 112 3.70 -27.77 11.15
CA ALA A 112 5.13 -27.89 11.36
C ALA A 112 5.66 -27.07 12.56
N GLY A 113 4.80 -26.33 13.27
CA GLY A 113 5.16 -25.47 14.41
C GLY A 113 5.91 -24.20 14.01
N VAL A 114 5.78 -23.75 12.78
CA VAL A 114 6.41 -22.53 12.27
C VAL A 114 5.52 -21.32 12.58
N THR A 115 6.09 -20.31 13.20
CA THR A 115 5.40 -19.02 13.39
C THR A 115 5.16 -18.34 12.04
N VAL A 116 3.91 -17.95 11.78
CA VAL A 116 3.46 -17.37 10.51
C VAL A 116 2.98 -15.94 10.70
N PHE A 117 3.69 -14.99 10.10
CA PHE A 117 3.27 -13.60 9.92
C PHE A 117 2.58 -13.43 8.56
N ARG A 118 1.53 -12.60 8.49
CA ARG A 118 0.84 -12.26 7.26
C ARG A 118 0.88 -10.76 7.00
N GLU A 119 1.09 -10.36 5.73
CA GLU A 119 0.89 -8.99 5.28
C GLU A 119 -0.53 -8.77 4.82
N MET A 120 -1.13 -7.64 5.23
CA MET A 120 -2.34 -7.10 4.62
C MET A 120 -1.97 -5.96 3.66
N ILE A 121 -2.38 -6.07 2.39
CA ILE A 121 -2.16 -5.03 1.38
C ILE A 121 -3.44 -4.25 1.06
N ASN A 122 -4.57 -4.72 1.57
CA ASN A 122 -5.91 -4.13 1.49
C ASN A 122 -6.61 -4.34 2.83
N CYS A 123 -7.77 -3.73 3.06
CA CYS A 123 -8.62 -4.08 4.19
C CYS A 123 -9.20 -5.50 4.02
N HIS A 124 -9.88 -6.04 5.04
CA HIS A 124 -10.50 -7.35 4.95
C HIS A 124 -11.43 -7.45 3.73
N ARG A 125 -11.37 -8.55 2.97
CA ARG A 125 -12.14 -8.71 1.72
C ARG A 125 -13.64 -8.53 1.90
N GLY A 126 -14.19 -8.90 3.04
CA GLY A 126 -15.59 -8.64 3.38
C GLY A 126 -15.91 -7.15 3.43
N THR A 127 -15.10 -6.36 4.11
CA THR A 127 -15.23 -4.91 4.15
C THR A 127 -14.98 -4.29 2.78
N ALA A 128 -13.92 -4.72 2.07
CA ALA A 128 -13.64 -4.27 0.71
C ALA A 128 -14.83 -4.52 -0.25
N LYS A 129 -15.45 -5.71 -0.17
CA LYS A 129 -16.63 -6.05 -0.97
C LYS A 129 -17.78 -5.07 -0.72
N ILE A 130 -18.12 -4.81 0.55
CA ILE A 130 -19.20 -3.88 0.92
C ILE A 130 -18.91 -2.47 0.38
N ILE A 131 -17.70 -1.97 0.58
CA ILE A 131 -17.29 -0.64 0.10
C ILE A 131 -17.39 -0.54 -1.43
N LEU A 132 -16.88 -1.54 -2.12
CA LEU A 132 -16.82 -1.52 -3.58
C LEU A 132 -18.19 -1.76 -4.22
N ASP A 133 -18.99 -2.69 -3.70
CA ASP A 133 -20.37 -2.91 -4.16
C ASP A 133 -21.19 -1.62 -4.06
N GLU A 134 -21.09 -0.90 -2.92
CA GLU A 134 -21.78 0.38 -2.74
C GLU A 134 -21.24 1.46 -3.68
N ALA A 135 -19.92 1.52 -3.89
CA ALA A 135 -19.31 2.48 -4.81
C ALA A 135 -19.81 2.27 -6.26
N TYR A 136 -19.82 1.03 -6.74
CA TYR A 136 -20.32 0.72 -8.08
C TYR A 136 -21.83 0.98 -8.20
N LYS A 137 -22.61 0.65 -7.17
CA LYS A 137 -24.03 0.99 -7.11
C LYS A 137 -24.27 2.50 -7.22
N ARG A 138 -23.54 3.33 -6.46
CA ARG A 138 -23.62 4.81 -6.53
C ARG A 138 -23.25 5.34 -7.90
N THR A 139 -22.28 4.74 -8.56
CA THR A 139 -21.90 5.14 -9.90
C THR A 139 -22.82 4.60 -10.98
N GLY A 140 -23.71 3.65 -10.69
CA GLY A 140 -24.54 2.95 -11.69
C GLY A 140 -23.72 2.14 -12.69
N LEU A 141 -22.51 1.74 -12.32
CA LEU A 141 -21.66 0.85 -13.09
C LEU A 141 -21.77 -0.59 -12.57
N PRO A 142 -21.58 -1.60 -13.42
CA PRO A 142 -21.45 -2.97 -12.95
C PRO A 142 -20.19 -3.10 -12.08
N PRO A 143 -20.20 -3.95 -11.04
CA PRO A 143 -19.01 -4.22 -10.24
C PRO A 143 -17.86 -4.75 -11.11
N LEU A 144 -16.68 -4.11 -11.01
CA LEU A 144 -15.47 -4.52 -11.74
C LEU A 144 -14.43 -5.20 -10.83
N HIS A 145 -14.76 -5.38 -9.55
CA HIS A 145 -13.91 -6.16 -8.65
C HIS A 145 -14.27 -7.65 -8.71
N SER A 146 -13.31 -8.50 -8.36
CA SER A 146 -13.46 -9.96 -8.36
C SER A 146 -13.68 -10.56 -6.96
N ILE A 147 -14.10 -9.74 -5.99
CA ILE A 147 -14.32 -10.20 -4.61
C ILE A 147 -15.70 -10.87 -4.53
N ASP A 148 -15.70 -12.18 -4.34
CA ASP A 148 -16.88 -13.01 -4.10
C ASP A 148 -16.89 -13.58 -2.68
N ASP A 149 -17.97 -14.19 -2.26
CA ASP A 149 -18.12 -14.75 -0.91
C ASP A 149 -17.12 -15.88 -0.64
N ARG A 150 -16.75 -16.64 -1.68
CA ARG A 150 -15.72 -17.68 -1.58
C ARG A 150 -14.35 -17.10 -1.27
N SER A 151 -13.99 -15.98 -1.90
CA SER A 151 -12.73 -15.29 -1.66
C SER A 151 -12.67 -14.66 -0.26
N VAL A 152 -13.81 -14.15 0.23
CA VAL A 152 -13.96 -13.65 1.61
C VAL A 152 -13.77 -14.78 2.62
N GLU A 153 -14.47 -15.90 2.42
CA GLU A 153 -14.36 -17.07 3.30
C GLU A 153 -12.93 -17.66 3.32
N ASN A 154 -12.28 -17.71 2.15
CA ASN A 154 -10.92 -18.20 2.06
C ASN A 154 -9.94 -17.29 2.81
N GLU A 155 -10.05 -15.97 2.66
CA GLU A 155 -9.23 -15.03 3.43
C GLU A 155 -9.45 -15.17 4.93
N GLN A 156 -10.69 -15.29 5.37
CA GLN A 156 -11.03 -15.50 6.79
C GLN A 156 -10.37 -16.76 7.36
N ARG A 157 -10.40 -17.88 6.62
CA ARG A 157 -9.74 -19.12 7.02
C ARG A 157 -8.22 -18.98 7.12
N VAL A 158 -7.61 -18.23 6.21
CA VAL A 158 -6.17 -17.93 6.25
C VAL A 158 -5.84 -17.07 7.46
N LEU A 159 -6.62 -16.01 7.74
CA LEU A 159 -6.43 -15.12 8.90
C LEU A 159 -6.57 -15.86 10.23
N GLN A 160 -7.46 -16.84 10.32
CA GLN A 160 -7.58 -17.70 11.50
C GLN A 160 -6.36 -18.60 11.70
N ALA A 161 -5.71 -19.01 10.61
CA ALA A 161 -4.60 -19.95 10.64
C ALA A 161 -3.22 -19.33 10.88
N VAL A 162 -3.05 -18.01 10.67
CA VAL A 162 -1.79 -17.31 10.93
C VAL A 162 -1.68 -16.86 12.39
N ASP A 163 -0.45 -16.63 12.86
CA ASP A 163 -0.20 -16.19 14.23
C ASP A 163 -0.30 -14.68 14.38
N GLN A 164 0.26 -13.91 13.43
CA GLN A 164 0.32 -12.46 13.46
C GLN A 164 0.00 -11.85 12.09
N VAL A 165 -0.63 -10.65 12.09
CA VAL A 165 -1.06 -9.95 10.89
C VAL A 165 -0.54 -8.51 10.93
N PHE A 166 0.29 -8.13 9.99
CA PHE A 166 0.71 -6.74 9.82
C PHE A 166 -0.40 -5.90 9.18
N CYS A 167 -0.79 -4.85 9.88
CA CYS A 167 -1.87 -3.93 9.49
C CYS A 167 -1.28 -2.56 9.12
N PRO A 168 -1.13 -2.25 7.83
CA PRO A 168 -0.41 -1.03 7.40
C PRO A 168 -1.18 0.28 7.65
N ASN A 169 -2.44 0.18 8.13
CA ASN A 169 -3.27 1.34 8.42
C ASN A 169 -4.35 0.97 9.47
N ALA A 170 -4.87 1.97 10.20
CA ALA A 170 -5.85 1.76 11.26
C ALA A 170 -7.20 1.22 10.73
N CYS A 171 -7.61 1.60 9.51
CA CYS A 171 -8.82 1.07 8.90
C CYS A 171 -8.70 -0.42 8.57
N VAL A 172 -7.49 -0.91 8.25
CA VAL A 172 -7.22 -2.34 8.10
C VAL A 172 -7.41 -3.06 9.44
N GLU A 173 -6.88 -2.52 10.53
CA GLU A 173 -7.10 -3.09 11.87
C GLU A 173 -8.58 -3.18 12.21
N SER A 174 -9.32 -2.08 12.03
CA SER A 174 -10.76 -2.04 12.29
C SER A 174 -11.51 -3.08 11.46
N SER A 175 -11.20 -3.17 10.15
CA SER A 175 -11.84 -4.14 9.26
C SER A 175 -11.59 -5.60 9.68
N LEU A 176 -10.39 -5.92 10.15
CA LEU A 176 -10.06 -7.26 10.65
C LEU A 176 -10.80 -7.58 11.95
N LEU A 177 -10.87 -6.62 12.88
CA LEU A 177 -11.61 -6.78 14.13
C LEU A 177 -13.13 -6.97 13.89
N GLU A 178 -13.71 -6.22 12.97
CA GLU A 178 -15.12 -6.34 12.55
C GLU A 178 -15.45 -7.74 12.01
N HIS A 179 -14.46 -8.39 11.37
CA HIS A 179 -14.60 -9.77 10.88
C HIS A 179 -14.06 -10.83 11.86
N GLY A 180 -13.89 -10.49 13.15
CA GLY A 180 -13.58 -11.43 14.21
C GLY A 180 -12.14 -11.94 14.25
N VAL A 181 -11.20 -11.20 13.63
CA VAL A 181 -9.77 -11.46 13.86
C VAL A 181 -9.39 -10.91 15.23
N GLU A 182 -8.76 -11.74 16.05
CA GLU A 182 -8.45 -11.38 17.44
C GLU A 182 -7.39 -10.27 17.53
N ARG A 183 -7.62 -9.30 18.40
CA ARG A 183 -6.74 -8.12 18.56
C ARG A 183 -5.27 -8.48 18.81
N HIS A 184 -5.00 -9.54 19.56
CA HIS A 184 -3.63 -9.98 19.88
C HIS A 184 -2.84 -10.45 18.66
N LYS A 185 -3.52 -10.78 17.56
CA LYS A 185 -2.87 -11.13 16.28
C LYS A 185 -2.49 -9.91 15.45
N LEU A 186 -3.03 -8.73 15.76
CA LEU A 186 -2.82 -7.54 14.93
C LEU A 186 -1.54 -6.80 15.34
N LEU A 187 -0.66 -6.63 14.38
CA LEU A 187 0.55 -5.83 14.50
C LEU A 187 0.38 -4.52 13.75
N PRO A 188 0.18 -3.39 14.44
CA PRO A 188 0.18 -2.08 13.82
C PRO A 188 1.46 -1.86 13.02
N ALA A 189 1.31 -1.49 11.77
CA ALA A 189 2.42 -1.31 10.83
C ALA A 189 2.14 -0.12 9.91
N SER A 190 3.12 0.25 9.12
CA SER A 190 3.00 1.26 8.07
C SER A 190 3.71 0.81 6.81
N TYR A 191 3.45 1.51 5.72
CA TYR A 191 4.35 1.52 4.57
C TYR A 191 5.31 2.69 4.69
N GLY A 192 6.18 2.82 3.72
CA GLY A 192 7.23 3.81 3.74
C GLY A 192 7.53 4.36 2.35
N TRP A 193 8.48 5.25 2.30
CA TRP A 193 8.98 5.82 1.06
C TRP A 193 10.52 5.76 1.01
N ASP A 194 11.09 5.92 -0.17
CA ASP A 194 12.54 5.90 -0.38
C ASP A 194 13.01 7.29 -0.81
N PRO A 195 13.68 8.07 0.07
CA PRO A 195 14.17 9.41 -0.28
C PRO A 195 15.11 9.39 -1.49
N ALA A 196 15.84 8.29 -1.70
CA ALA A 196 16.77 8.18 -2.83
C ALA A 196 16.05 8.17 -4.18
N ARG A 197 14.84 7.60 -4.23
CA ARG A 197 13.99 7.57 -5.44
C ARG A 197 13.41 8.92 -5.82
N PHE A 198 13.28 9.82 -4.83
CA PHE A 198 12.63 11.12 -5.01
C PHE A 198 13.63 12.30 -4.95
N LYS A 199 14.93 12.01 -5.04
CA LYS A 199 15.98 13.04 -5.13
C LYS A 199 15.89 13.83 -6.43
N GLY A 200 16.32 15.09 -6.37
CA GLY A 200 16.44 16.00 -7.51
C GLY A 200 15.49 17.18 -7.41
N ASP A 201 15.69 18.15 -8.31
CA ASP A 201 14.95 19.41 -8.32
C ASP A 201 14.08 19.58 -9.58
N SER A 202 14.03 18.54 -10.43
CA SER A 202 13.22 18.55 -11.64
C SER A 202 11.75 18.79 -11.29
N LYS A 203 11.09 19.62 -12.08
CA LYS A 203 9.65 19.81 -12.10
C LYS A 203 9.12 19.31 -13.43
N LEU A 204 8.12 18.44 -13.37
CA LEU A 204 7.55 17.82 -14.57
C LEU A 204 6.52 18.72 -15.27
N LEU A 205 5.81 19.53 -14.48
CA LEU A 205 4.78 20.43 -14.99
C LEU A 205 5.30 21.87 -15.02
N PRO A 206 4.89 22.69 -16.01
CA PRO A 206 5.19 24.11 -16.01
C PRO A 206 4.56 24.80 -14.79
N PRO A 207 5.05 25.98 -14.39
CA PRO A 207 4.40 26.79 -13.36
C PRO A 207 2.94 27.11 -13.73
N ASP A 208 2.10 27.24 -12.73
CA ASP A 208 0.70 27.67 -12.85
C ASP A 208 0.43 28.76 -11.80
N ASP A 209 -0.38 29.74 -12.15
CA ASP A 209 -0.75 30.80 -11.21
C ASP A 209 -1.86 30.37 -10.23
N GLY A 210 -2.51 29.25 -10.49
CA GLY A 210 -3.54 28.64 -9.65
C GLY A 210 -3.03 27.42 -8.87
N LEU A 211 -3.95 26.73 -8.22
CA LEU A 211 -3.66 25.52 -7.45
C LEU A 211 -3.37 24.34 -8.39
N THR A 212 -2.22 23.69 -8.23
CA THR A 212 -1.92 22.43 -8.92
C THR A 212 -2.20 21.25 -7.97
N VAL A 213 -3.24 20.48 -8.27
CA VAL A 213 -3.62 19.28 -7.54
C VAL A 213 -3.19 18.03 -8.32
N VAL A 214 -2.54 17.08 -7.66
CA VAL A 214 -2.12 15.82 -8.28
C VAL A 214 -2.80 14.62 -7.63
N PHE A 215 -3.23 13.68 -8.46
CA PHE A 215 -3.64 12.32 -8.11
C PHE A 215 -2.66 11.34 -8.76
N ALA A 216 -2.17 10.36 -8.03
CA ALA A 216 -1.28 9.34 -8.56
C ALA A 216 -1.80 7.92 -8.31
N GLY A 217 -1.81 7.10 -9.35
CA GLY A 217 -2.26 5.71 -9.33
C GLY A 217 -3.29 5.39 -10.41
N THR A 218 -3.83 4.17 -10.40
CA THR A 218 -4.88 3.78 -11.34
C THR A 218 -6.10 4.68 -11.18
N ILE A 219 -6.56 5.29 -12.27
CA ILE A 219 -7.71 6.19 -12.30
C ILE A 219 -8.96 5.31 -12.42
N CYS A 220 -9.53 4.94 -11.27
CA CYS A 220 -10.61 3.95 -11.17
C CYS A 220 -11.62 4.33 -10.07
N THR A 221 -12.75 3.61 -10.05
CA THR A 221 -13.81 3.81 -9.04
C THR A 221 -13.29 3.54 -7.63
N ARG A 222 -12.54 2.47 -7.40
CA ARG A 222 -11.97 2.12 -6.10
C ARG A 222 -11.11 3.24 -5.50
N LYS A 223 -10.35 3.94 -6.33
CA LYS A 223 -9.49 5.05 -5.90
C LYS A 223 -10.18 6.42 -5.92
N GLY A 224 -11.50 6.44 -6.10
CA GLY A 224 -12.32 7.63 -6.01
C GLY A 224 -12.06 8.69 -7.09
N ALA A 225 -11.42 8.33 -8.21
CA ALA A 225 -11.09 9.30 -9.26
C ALA A 225 -12.31 10.07 -9.77
N HIS A 226 -13.46 9.42 -9.86
CA HIS A 226 -14.74 10.02 -10.23
C HIS A 226 -15.23 11.05 -9.22
N LEU A 227 -14.98 10.84 -7.93
CA LEU A 227 -15.31 11.79 -6.86
C LEU A 227 -14.45 13.04 -6.98
N LEU A 228 -13.13 12.85 -7.18
CA LEU A 228 -12.22 13.99 -7.32
C LEU A 228 -12.55 14.84 -8.53
N LEU A 229 -12.94 14.24 -9.66
CA LEU A 229 -13.40 14.98 -10.85
C LEU A 229 -14.63 15.84 -10.55
N ASP A 230 -15.63 15.30 -9.85
CA ASP A 230 -16.83 16.04 -9.45
C ASP A 230 -16.49 17.17 -8.46
N TYR A 231 -15.71 16.87 -7.41
CA TYR A 231 -15.33 17.85 -6.40
C TYR A 231 -14.50 19.00 -6.99
N TRP A 232 -13.55 18.67 -7.87
CA TRP A 232 -12.75 19.66 -8.58
C TRP A 232 -13.65 20.59 -9.42
N ALA A 233 -14.53 20.02 -10.24
CA ALA A 233 -15.43 20.81 -11.08
C ALA A 233 -16.35 21.74 -10.29
N ARG A 234 -16.85 21.27 -9.13
CA ARG A 234 -17.76 22.03 -8.24
C ARG A 234 -17.02 23.04 -7.36
N SER A 235 -15.76 22.80 -7.04
CA SER A 235 -14.97 23.71 -6.19
C SER A 235 -14.75 25.08 -6.83
N LYS A 236 -14.78 25.15 -8.17
CA LYS A 236 -14.50 26.36 -8.97
C LYS A 236 -13.13 26.99 -8.64
N VAL A 237 -12.21 26.20 -8.10
CA VAL A 237 -10.85 26.65 -7.82
C VAL A 237 -10.13 26.94 -9.13
N ARG A 238 -9.42 28.06 -9.17
CA ARG A 238 -8.52 28.36 -10.29
C ARG A 238 -7.26 27.50 -10.17
N GLY A 239 -6.89 26.81 -11.25
CA GLY A 239 -5.71 25.95 -11.28
C GLY A 239 -5.90 24.76 -12.19
N ARG A 240 -5.23 23.66 -11.89
CA ARG A 240 -5.31 22.43 -12.66
C ARG A 240 -5.35 21.18 -11.76
N LEU A 241 -6.08 20.18 -12.23
CA LEU A 241 -6.10 18.83 -11.65
C LEU A 241 -5.35 17.88 -12.60
N VAL A 242 -4.33 17.21 -12.08
CA VAL A 242 -3.49 16.27 -12.85
C VAL A 242 -3.66 14.85 -12.32
N PHE A 243 -4.12 13.97 -13.18
CA PHE A 243 -4.17 12.53 -12.92
C PHE A 243 -2.96 11.85 -13.55
N ALA A 244 -2.20 11.09 -12.77
CA ALA A 244 -1.05 10.33 -13.23
C ALA A 244 -1.28 8.82 -13.02
N GLY A 245 -1.50 8.08 -14.11
CA GLY A 245 -1.67 6.64 -14.13
C GLY A 245 -2.65 6.14 -15.18
N ALA A 246 -2.73 4.81 -15.29
CA ALA A 246 -3.67 4.18 -16.21
C ALA A 246 -5.12 4.45 -15.83
N ILE A 247 -5.94 4.79 -16.82
CA ILE A 247 -7.37 5.04 -16.63
C ILE A 247 -8.20 3.82 -17.02
N GLU A 248 -9.12 3.41 -16.14
CA GLU A 248 -10.10 2.38 -16.47
C GLU A 248 -11.11 2.86 -17.53
N PRO A 249 -11.46 2.01 -18.50
CA PRO A 249 -12.39 2.39 -19.59
C PRO A 249 -13.71 2.98 -19.09
N CYS A 250 -14.31 2.40 -18.06
CA CYS A 250 -15.57 2.87 -17.49
C CYS A 250 -15.50 4.31 -16.94
N ILE A 251 -14.34 4.72 -16.39
CA ILE A 251 -14.13 6.11 -15.95
C ILE A 251 -14.09 7.04 -17.17
N ARG A 252 -13.37 6.64 -18.21
CA ARG A 252 -13.28 7.44 -19.46
C ARG A 252 -14.63 7.60 -20.14
N GLU A 253 -15.42 6.52 -20.18
CA GLU A 253 -16.75 6.55 -20.80
C GLU A 253 -17.74 7.41 -20.02
N LYS A 254 -17.78 7.27 -18.71
CA LYS A 254 -18.81 7.91 -17.89
C LYS A 254 -18.48 9.36 -17.52
N TRP A 255 -17.21 9.66 -17.24
CA TRP A 255 -16.77 11.01 -16.84
C TRP A 255 -15.90 11.71 -17.90
N GLY A 256 -16.05 11.30 -19.16
CA GLY A 256 -15.26 11.84 -20.28
C GLY A 256 -15.39 13.35 -20.43
N SER A 257 -16.57 13.95 -20.18
CA SER A 257 -16.77 15.40 -20.21
C SER A 257 -15.98 16.14 -19.13
N LEU A 258 -15.85 15.56 -17.93
CA LEU A 258 -15.06 16.15 -16.86
C LEU A 258 -13.55 15.95 -17.11
N LEU A 259 -13.16 14.84 -17.70
CA LEU A 259 -11.78 14.57 -18.10
C LEU A 259 -11.32 15.48 -19.27
N ALA A 260 -12.24 15.94 -20.10
CA ALA A 260 -11.96 16.81 -21.26
C ALA A 260 -11.95 18.30 -20.91
N ARG A 261 -12.10 18.68 -19.66
CA ARG A 261 -12.00 20.08 -19.23
C ARG A 261 -10.57 20.60 -19.42
N ASP A 262 -10.43 21.88 -19.76
CA ASP A 262 -9.13 22.53 -19.98
C ASP A 262 -8.24 22.58 -18.72
N ASP A 263 -8.86 22.50 -17.53
CA ASP A 263 -8.19 22.50 -16.24
C ASP A 263 -7.95 21.07 -15.68
N VAL A 264 -8.21 20.02 -16.48
CA VAL A 264 -7.95 18.61 -16.11
C VAL A 264 -6.97 17.98 -17.08
N GLN A 265 -5.88 17.46 -16.57
CA GLN A 265 -4.87 16.76 -17.35
C GLN A 265 -4.76 15.29 -16.92
N VAL A 266 -4.79 14.38 -17.90
CA VAL A 266 -4.51 12.96 -17.67
C VAL A 266 -3.15 12.63 -18.27
N MET A 267 -2.25 12.15 -17.41
CA MET A 267 -0.94 11.61 -17.79
C MET A 267 -0.98 10.09 -17.64
N ASP A 268 -0.49 9.40 -18.62
CA ASP A 268 -0.30 7.95 -18.52
C ASP A 268 0.78 7.61 -17.49
N TYR A 269 1.55 6.57 -17.69
CA TYR A 269 2.63 6.19 -16.78
C TYR A 269 3.71 7.29 -16.71
N VAL A 270 3.92 7.82 -15.49
CA VAL A 270 4.94 8.82 -15.20
C VAL A 270 6.15 8.14 -14.57
N SER A 271 7.30 8.22 -15.22
CA SER A 271 8.56 7.66 -14.69
C SER A 271 9.19 8.52 -13.60
N ASP A 272 9.14 9.85 -13.74
CA ASP A 272 9.59 10.81 -12.71
C ASP A 272 8.42 11.27 -11.86
N VAL A 273 7.95 10.39 -10.99
CA VAL A 273 6.86 10.71 -10.04
C VAL A 273 7.32 11.80 -9.05
N GLY A 274 8.60 11.83 -8.69
CA GLY A 274 9.18 12.89 -7.86
C GLY A 274 9.07 14.28 -8.48
N GLY A 275 9.39 14.39 -9.78
CA GLY A 275 9.22 15.64 -10.53
C GLY A 275 7.77 16.06 -10.65
N LEU A 276 6.83 15.09 -10.74
CA LEU A 276 5.40 15.36 -10.69
C LEU A 276 4.99 15.95 -9.34
N TYR A 277 5.35 15.30 -8.23
CA TYR A 277 5.02 15.78 -6.89
C TYR A 277 5.63 17.17 -6.61
N ARG A 278 6.88 17.42 -6.99
CA ARG A 278 7.52 18.75 -6.84
C ARG A 278 6.88 19.85 -7.71
N SER A 279 6.07 19.46 -8.69
CA SER A 279 5.32 20.40 -9.54
C SER A 279 3.94 20.76 -8.98
N ALA A 280 3.50 20.07 -7.93
CA ALA A 280 2.16 20.20 -7.38
C ALA A 280 2.17 20.96 -6.05
N ASP A 281 1.00 21.46 -5.68
CA ASP A 281 0.72 22.12 -4.40
C ASP A 281 0.03 21.19 -3.41
N VAL A 282 -0.76 20.24 -3.91
CA VAL A 282 -1.60 19.34 -3.09
C VAL A 282 -1.66 17.96 -3.74
N PHE A 283 -1.57 16.94 -2.93
CA PHE A 283 -1.91 15.57 -3.29
C PHE A 283 -3.36 15.26 -2.90
N ALA A 284 -4.21 14.89 -3.86
CA ALA A 284 -5.62 14.55 -3.60
C ALA A 284 -5.90 13.09 -3.91
N PHE A 285 -6.38 12.33 -2.92
CA PHE A 285 -6.55 10.88 -3.03
C PHE A 285 -7.81 10.39 -2.30
N PRO A 286 -9.00 10.52 -2.92
CA PRO A 286 -10.28 10.12 -2.34
C PRO A 286 -10.53 8.62 -2.43
N THR A 287 -9.52 7.81 -2.14
CA THR A 287 -9.63 6.36 -2.26
C THR A 287 -10.66 5.78 -1.31
N LEU A 288 -11.47 4.85 -1.80
CA LEU A 288 -12.52 4.20 -1.02
C LEU A 288 -11.98 2.99 -0.26
N GLU A 289 -11.05 2.25 -0.88
CA GLU A 289 -10.48 1.05 -0.32
C GLU A 289 -8.98 0.98 -0.61
N GLU A 290 -8.19 0.77 0.44
CA GLU A 290 -6.74 0.60 0.42
C GLU A 290 -6.28 -0.16 1.68
N GLY A 291 -5.05 -0.68 1.64
CA GLY A 291 -4.35 -1.17 2.83
C GLY A 291 -3.21 -0.25 3.24
N GLY A 292 -2.20 -0.11 2.37
CA GLY A 292 -1.08 0.80 2.57
C GLY A 292 -0.90 1.70 1.35
N PRO A 293 -1.45 2.93 1.37
CA PRO A 293 -1.42 3.84 0.23
C PRO A 293 -0.01 4.41 0.01
N GLN A 294 0.84 3.66 -0.68
CA GLN A 294 2.23 4.01 -0.96
C GLN A 294 2.41 5.44 -1.48
N VAL A 295 1.52 5.85 -2.39
CA VAL A 295 1.55 7.18 -3.03
C VAL A 295 1.39 8.33 -2.04
N THR A 296 0.66 8.11 -0.92
CA THR A 296 0.49 9.14 0.11
C THR A 296 1.81 9.37 0.89
N TYR A 297 2.55 8.28 1.19
CA TYR A 297 3.87 8.38 1.80
C TYR A 297 4.88 9.06 0.87
N GLU A 298 4.84 8.74 -0.42
CA GLU A 298 5.70 9.35 -1.44
C GLU A 298 5.41 10.84 -1.61
N ALA A 299 4.14 11.23 -1.67
CA ALA A 299 3.71 12.62 -1.75
C ALA A 299 4.13 13.44 -0.52
N ALA A 300 3.90 12.91 0.69
CA ALA A 300 4.32 13.54 1.94
C ALA A 300 5.85 13.71 2.00
N GLY A 301 6.61 12.69 1.60
CA GLY A 301 8.08 12.76 1.51
C GLY A 301 8.58 13.83 0.54
N CYS A 302 7.80 14.15 -0.49
CA CYS A 302 8.05 15.27 -1.40
C CYS A 302 7.54 16.62 -0.85
N GLY A 303 6.92 16.64 0.33
CA GLY A 303 6.41 17.84 0.98
C GLY A 303 5.07 18.30 0.42
N LEU A 304 4.21 17.39 -0.04
CA LEU A 304 2.85 17.72 -0.45
C LEU A 304 1.86 17.47 0.70
N PRO A 305 1.07 18.47 1.09
CA PRO A 305 -0.07 18.24 1.96
C PRO A 305 -1.12 17.41 1.21
N ALA A 306 -1.85 16.56 1.94
CA ALA A 306 -2.82 15.66 1.34
C ALA A 306 -4.27 16.09 1.62
N ILE A 307 -5.15 15.92 0.62
CA ILE A 307 -6.59 15.79 0.87
C ILE A 307 -6.93 14.34 0.58
N THR A 308 -7.32 13.58 1.59
CA THR A 308 -7.48 12.13 1.46
C THR A 308 -8.58 11.58 2.37
N THR A 309 -8.80 10.27 2.32
CA THR A 309 -9.77 9.56 3.15
C THR A 309 -9.06 8.82 4.28
N PRO A 310 -9.78 8.29 5.28
CA PRO A 310 -9.17 7.43 6.31
C PRO A 310 -8.40 6.24 5.72
N MET A 311 -8.89 5.62 4.64
CA MET A 311 -8.16 4.55 3.92
C MET A 311 -6.93 5.07 3.19
N GLY A 312 -6.99 6.29 2.65
CA GLY A 312 -5.92 6.91 1.89
C GLY A 312 -4.87 7.63 2.74
N ALA A 313 -5.18 7.94 3.99
CA ALA A 313 -4.27 8.62 4.91
C ALA A 313 -3.09 7.74 5.35
N GLY A 314 -3.27 6.42 5.33
CA GLY A 314 -2.27 5.52 5.91
C GLY A 314 -2.08 5.81 7.40
N ARG A 315 -0.83 6.03 7.80
CA ARG A 315 -0.45 6.59 9.11
C ARG A 315 0.37 7.88 8.98
N ILE A 316 0.40 8.42 7.77
CA ILE A 316 1.26 9.55 7.41
C ILE A 316 0.52 10.88 7.42
N THR A 317 -0.79 10.89 7.16
CA THR A 317 -1.59 12.10 7.12
C THR A 317 -2.54 12.16 8.30
N ARG A 318 -2.36 13.14 9.18
CA ARG A 318 -3.27 13.48 10.29
C ARG A 318 -4.13 14.67 9.87
N HIS A 319 -5.41 14.62 10.24
CA HIS A 319 -6.35 15.71 9.92
C HIS A 319 -5.88 17.04 10.52
N ASP A 320 -5.94 18.11 9.72
CA ASP A 320 -5.50 19.48 10.07
C ASP A 320 -4.00 19.65 10.39
N ARG A 321 -3.17 18.63 10.16
CA ARG A 321 -1.70 18.72 10.37
C ARG A 321 -0.94 18.59 9.05
N GLU A 322 -0.93 17.41 8.45
CA GLU A 322 -0.29 17.15 7.16
C GLU A 322 -1.29 17.28 5.99
N GLY A 323 -2.53 17.64 6.29
CA GLY A 323 -3.58 17.79 5.29
C GLY A 323 -4.97 17.55 5.88
N PHE A 324 -5.92 17.17 5.03
CA PHE A 324 -7.29 16.84 5.41
C PHE A 324 -7.60 15.36 5.21
N VAL A 325 -8.14 14.73 6.25
CA VAL A 325 -8.67 13.36 6.18
C VAL A 325 -10.19 13.46 6.26
N LEU A 326 -10.89 13.13 5.18
CA LEU A 326 -12.32 13.37 5.00
C LEU A 326 -13.02 12.07 4.59
N ASP A 327 -14.30 11.94 4.95
CA ASP A 327 -15.13 10.88 4.37
C ASP A 327 -15.13 11.02 2.83
N PRO A 328 -14.96 9.93 2.05
CA PRO A 328 -14.90 10.03 0.61
C PRO A 328 -16.15 10.64 -0.03
N TYR A 329 -17.29 10.61 0.64
CA TYR A 329 -18.57 11.12 0.17
C TYR A 329 -18.99 12.45 0.84
N ASP A 330 -18.15 13.05 1.66
CA ASP A 330 -18.35 14.42 2.18
C ASP A 330 -18.00 15.45 1.11
N ASP A 331 -18.88 15.65 0.15
CA ASP A 331 -18.67 16.55 -0.99
C ASP A 331 -18.39 18.00 -0.54
N LYS A 332 -19.05 18.46 0.51
CA LYS A 332 -18.84 19.82 1.06
C LYS A 332 -17.47 19.97 1.68
N GLY A 333 -17.06 18.98 2.47
CA GLY A 333 -15.71 18.95 3.08
C GLY A 333 -14.62 18.94 2.02
N TRP A 334 -14.74 18.11 0.97
CA TRP A 334 -13.78 18.05 -0.13
C TRP A 334 -13.69 19.37 -0.90
N ILE A 335 -14.84 19.97 -1.24
CA ILE A 335 -14.88 21.26 -1.94
C ILE A 335 -14.25 22.36 -1.07
N SER A 336 -14.61 22.44 0.20
CA SER A 336 -14.04 23.43 1.13
C SER A 336 -12.54 23.25 1.33
N ALA A 337 -12.05 21.99 1.40
CA ALA A 337 -10.63 21.70 1.52
C ALA A 337 -9.86 22.16 0.26
N LEU A 338 -10.38 21.90 -0.94
CA LEU A 338 -9.78 22.37 -2.19
C LEU A 338 -9.72 23.92 -2.24
N GLN A 339 -10.81 24.60 -1.85
CA GLN A 339 -10.88 26.06 -1.79
C GLN A 339 -9.88 26.62 -0.79
N MET A 340 -9.83 26.06 0.44
CA MET A 340 -8.87 26.49 1.46
C MET A 340 -7.43 26.30 0.98
N MET A 341 -7.11 25.16 0.34
CA MET A 341 -5.77 24.92 -0.21
C MET A 341 -5.41 25.93 -1.31
N ALA A 342 -6.38 26.46 -2.07
CA ALA A 342 -6.15 27.48 -3.06
C ALA A 342 -5.96 28.87 -2.45
N GLU A 343 -6.77 29.22 -1.45
CA GLU A 343 -6.89 30.57 -0.92
C GLU A 343 -5.88 30.86 0.20
N ASP A 344 -5.62 29.90 1.10
CA ASP A 344 -4.71 30.06 2.23
C ASP A 344 -3.34 29.41 1.96
N ARG A 345 -2.49 30.15 1.26
CA ARG A 345 -1.12 29.73 0.98
C ARG A 345 -0.30 29.46 2.25
N SER A 346 -0.54 30.21 3.32
CA SER A 346 0.21 30.08 4.57
C SER A 346 -0.13 28.75 5.26
N LYS A 347 -1.41 28.43 5.38
CA LYS A 347 -1.86 27.14 5.95
C LYS A 347 -1.42 25.96 5.08
N ARG A 348 -1.53 26.08 3.74
CA ARG A 348 -1.03 25.05 2.82
C ARG A 348 0.48 24.82 3.00
N GLN A 349 1.29 25.88 3.12
CA GLN A 349 2.72 25.74 3.36
C GLN A 349 3.03 25.10 4.72
N ALA A 350 2.34 25.49 5.78
CA ALA A 350 2.50 24.86 7.10
C ALA A 350 2.18 23.36 7.07
N MET A 351 1.13 22.95 6.36
CA MET A 351 0.79 21.53 6.17
C MET A 351 1.86 20.80 5.32
N ALA A 352 2.43 21.46 4.31
CA ALA A 352 3.49 20.92 3.48
C ALA A 352 4.77 20.66 4.27
N ASP A 353 5.14 21.60 5.14
CA ASP A 353 6.30 21.46 6.02
C ASP A 353 6.09 20.34 7.05
N ALA A 354 4.91 20.28 7.65
CA ALA A 354 4.52 19.20 8.56
C ALA A 354 4.54 17.82 7.87
N ALA A 355 4.05 17.74 6.63
CA ALA A 355 4.05 16.49 5.86
C ALA A 355 5.49 16.01 5.60
N ARG A 356 6.39 16.91 5.23
CA ARG A 356 7.81 16.59 4.99
C ARG A 356 8.49 16.11 6.26
N GLU A 357 8.33 16.83 7.38
CA GLU A 357 8.89 16.47 8.67
C GLU A 357 8.38 15.11 9.14
N HIS A 358 7.06 14.89 9.07
CA HIS A 358 6.46 13.63 9.50
C HIS A 358 6.89 12.44 8.62
N ALA A 359 7.12 12.66 7.33
CA ALA A 359 7.55 11.62 6.40
C ALA A 359 8.93 11.02 6.75
N ASP A 360 9.79 11.73 7.46
CA ASP A 360 11.10 11.23 7.86
C ASP A 360 10.99 9.97 8.74
N ALA A 361 9.95 9.87 9.57
CA ALA A 361 9.69 8.69 10.38
C ALA A 361 9.20 7.47 9.60
N PHE A 362 8.85 7.65 8.32
CA PHE A 362 8.30 6.62 7.44
C PHE A 362 9.23 6.24 6.28
N GLN A 363 10.53 6.50 6.39
CA GLN A 363 11.48 5.93 5.44
C GLN A 363 11.49 4.40 5.57
N TRP A 364 11.72 3.69 4.46
CA TRP A 364 11.71 2.21 4.48
C TRP A 364 12.66 1.61 5.50
N THR A 365 13.78 2.26 5.79
CA THR A 365 14.73 1.85 6.85
C THR A 365 14.10 1.83 8.22
N ASP A 366 13.34 2.87 8.57
CA ASP A 366 12.71 3.00 9.89
C ASP A 366 11.46 2.13 10.01
N VAL A 367 10.67 2.04 8.95
CA VAL A 367 9.53 1.11 8.85
C VAL A 367 10.00 -0.33 9.04
N ALA A 368 11.04 -0.73 8.33
CA ALA A 368 11.59 -2.08 8.41
C ALA A 368 12.24 -2.37 9.77
N LYS A 369 12.89 -1.38 10.39
CA LYS A 369 13.45 -1.52 11.75
C LYS A 369 12.34 -1.84 12.76
N ARG A 370 11.21 -1.12 12.71
CA ARG A 370 10.07 -1.38 13.59
C ARG A 370 9.48 -2.78 13.35
N ARG A 371 9.28 -3.18 12.08
CA ARG A 371 8.76 -4.52 11.75
C ARG A 371 9.71 -5.63 12.18
N ARG A 372 11.03 -5.44 11.94
CA ARG A 372 12.04 -6.40 12.39
C ARG A 372 11.97 -6.60 13.90
N GLN A 373 11.84 -5.53 14.67
CA GLN A 373 11.71 -5.62 16.12
C GLN A 373 10.47 -6.41 16.53
N GLN A 374 9.31 -6.12 15.95
CA GLN A 374 8.07 -6.85 16.21
C GLN A 374 8.20 -8.36 15.91
N ILE A 375 8.90 -8.72 14.83
CA ILE A 375 9.18 -10.11 14.48
C ILE A 375 10.10 -10.78 15.53
N LEU A 376 11.20 -10.12 15.90
CA LEU A 376 12.16 -10.64 16.85
C LEU A 376 11.56 -10.79 18.26
N ASP A 377 10.78 -9.83 18.71
CA ASP A 377 10.07 -9.87 20.01
C ASP A 377 9.12 -11.07 20.06
N HIS A 378 8.34 -11.26 18.99
CA HIS A 378 7.44 -12.42 18.91
C HIS A 378 8.18 -13.75 18.91
N MET A 379 9.29 -13.86 18.16
CA MET A 379 10.11 -15.09 18.11
C MET A 379 10.81 -15.41 19.45
N SER A 380 11.15 -14.40 20.23
CA SER A 380 11.80 -14.57 21.54
C SER A 380 10.80 -14.93 22.66
N GLY A 381 9.48 -14.93 22.37
CA GLY A 381 8.44 -15.10 23.40
C GLY A 381 8.37 -13.91 24.36
N ALA A 382 9.05 -12.82 24.06
CA ALA A 382 8.92 -11.58 24.80
C ALA A 382 7.46 -11.14 24.68
N THR A 383 6.74 -11.13 25.79
CA THR A 383 5.44 -10.46 25.87
C THR A 383 5.71 -9.05 25.39
N PRO A 384 4.99 -8.51 24.39
CA PRO A 384 5.11 -7.11 24.07
C PRO A 384 4.83 -6.37 25.37
N GLU A 385 5.87 -5.88 26.05
CA GLU A 385 5.62 -4.85 27.02
C GLU A 385 4.73 -3.85 26.31
N ARG A 386 3.73 -3.30 27.02
CA ARG A 386 2.93 -2.15 26.57
C ARG A 386 3.82 -0.92 26.30
N ASN A 387 4.93 -1.12 25.71
CA ASN A 387 5.67 -0.12 24.98
C ASN A 387 4.78 0.25 23.82
N ARG A 388 3.98 1.32 24.03
CA ARG A 388 3.38 2.07 22.94
C ARG A 388 4.39 2.05 21.82
N THR A 389 4.13 1.26 20.80
CA THR A 389 5.04 1.22 19.65
C THR A 389 5.26 2.66 19.24
N PRO A 390 6.47 3.05 18.82
CA PRO A 390 6.70 4.41 18.29
C PRO A 390 5.69 4.82 17.24
N LEU A 391 4.99 3.86 16.65
CA LEU A 391 3.93 4.07 15.67
C LEU A 391 2.64 4.64 16.28
N GLU A 392 2.22 4.21 17.50
CA GLU A 392 1.06 4.79 18.20
C GLU A 392 1.34 6.21 18.69
N ALA A 393 2.60 6.56 18.87
CA ALA A 393 3.01 7.92 19.22
C ALA A 393 3.12 8.84 17.98
N LEU A 394 3.11 8.27 16.78
CA LEU A 394 3.17 9.00 15.50
C LEU A 394 1.78 9.26 14.88
N VAL A 395 0.71 8.66 15.43
CA VAL A 395 -0.67 8.78 14.89
C VAL A 395 -1.47 9.89 15.61
#